data_9b84e0ab4b081c6637338bbd8dc680b6
#
_entry.id   9b84e0ab4b081c6637338bbd8dc680b6
#
_cell.length_a   1.000
_cell.length_b   1.000
_cell.length_c   1.000
_cell.angle_alpha   90.00
_cell.angle_beta   90.00
_cell.angle_gamma   90.00
#
_symmetry.space_group_name_H-M   'P 1'
#
loop_
_entity.id
_entity.type
_entity.pdbx_description
1 polymer ?
#
loop_
_entity_poly.entity_id
_entity_poly.type
_entity_poly.pdbx_seq_one_letter_code
_entity_poly.pdbx_strand_id
1 'polypeptide(L)'
;IDRSTRLVKSQQGAGKEYVAILRLNGILEEAEKKLKKELSFLTAPVLQKPPLQSAVKKRLRMRTIYKSKLLEVVHERQLAVFWVQCQAGTYIRTLCEHIVALVGTGGKMAELRRVKRGLLGEADNLVSMYDVLEANWLHDNFNDESYLRRGIQPLESLLVHYKRHVVKDSCVNSLCYGAPLLIQGLLRFESGIETGYEVVIMTTRVEAVAIVIRQMTTLNMATD
;
A
#
# COMPACT_ATOMS: atom_id res chain seq x y z
N ILE A 1 6.45 -8.39 12.39
CA ILE A 1 7.54 -8.75 13.28
C ILE A 1 8.14 -10.04 12.72
N ASP A 2 9.42 -10.28 12.88
CA ASP A 2 10.15 -11.46 12.41
C ASP A 2 9.96 -11.76 10.90
N ARG A 3 9.23 -12.80 10.50
CA ARG A 3 9.03 -13.19 9.10
C ARG A 3 8.46 -12.05 8.24
N SER A 4 7.56 -11.24 8.79
CA SER A 4 6.94 -10.12 8.09
C SER A 4 7.93 -9.01 7.72
N THR A 5 9.08 -8.91 8.38
CA THR A 5 10.10 -7.89 8.06
C THR A 5 10.68 -8.06 6.66
N ARG A 6 10.69 -9.28 6.12
CA ARG A 6 11.16 -9.56 4.76
C ARG A 6 10.23 -9.02 3.67
N LEU A 7 8.94 -8.84 3.97
CA LEU A 7 7.94 -8.26 3.06
C LEU A 7 7.93 -6.73 3.02
N VAL A 8 8.72 -6.06 3.86
CA VAL A 8 8.75 -4.59 3.92
C VAL A 8 9.05 -3.97 2.55
N LYS A 9 9.98 -4.56 1.79
CA LYS A 9 10.36 -4.04 0.47
C LYS A 9 9.21 -4.12 -0.53
N SER A 10 8.48 -5.23 -0.60
CA SER A 10 7.33 -5.39 -1.49
C SER A 10 6.22 -4.40 -1.13
N GLN A 11 5.98 -4.17 0.16
CA GLN A 11 5.00 -3.23 0.67
C GLN A 11 5.42 -1.75 0.53
N GLN A 12 6.71 -1.46 0.40
CA GLN A 12 7.19 -0.08 0.17
C GLN A 12 6.71 0.50 -1.16
N GLY A 13 6.64 -0.33 -2.20
CA GLY A 13 6.16 0.06 -3.53
C GLY A 13 4.63 0.24 -3.64
N ALA A 14 3.88 -0.23 -2.65
CA ALA A 14 2.42 -0.19 -2.67
C ALA A 14 1.89 1.25 -2.71
N GLY A 15 0.97 1.51 -3.65
CA GLY A 15 0.25 2.78 -3.76
C GLY A 15 -0.50 3.12 -2.47
N LYS A 16 -0.84 4.38 -2.31
CA LYS A 16 -1.52 4.90 -1.12
C LYS A 16 -2.66 5.82 -1.50
N GLU A 17 -3.68 5.82 -0.66
CA GLU A 17 -4.81 6.74 -0.79
C GLU A 17 -4.92 7.59 0.47
N TYR A 18 -5.20 8.86 0.26
CA TYR A 18 -5.30 9.84 1.33
C TYR A 18 -6.53 10.72 1.15
N VAL A 19 -7.09 11.14 2.27
CA VAL A 19 -7.97 12.31 2.36
C VAL A 19 -7.19 13.41 3.06
N ALA A 20 -7.15 14.57 2.43
CA ALA A 20 -6.44 15.73 2.95
C ALA A 20 -7.36 16.94 3.08
N ILE A 21 -7.15 17.73 4.12
CA ILE A 21 -7.80 19.01 4.32
C ILE A 21 -6.78 20.11 4.03
N LEU A 22 -7.10 20.91 3.02
CA LEU A 22 -6.34 22.09 2.61
C LEU A 22 -6.99 23.32 3.21
N ARG A 23 -6.22 24.14 3.91
CA ARG A 23 -6.64 25.47 4.36
C ARG A 23 -6.07 26.53 3.41
N LEU A 24 -6.94 27.34 2.84
CA LEU A 24 -6.58 28.49 2.00
C LEU A 24 -6.37 29.74 2.87
N ASN A 25 -5.48 30.63 2.45
CA ASN A 25 -5.19 31.87 3.19
C ASN A 25 -6.13 33.03 2.82
N GLY A 26 -6.97 32.86 1.81
CA GLY A 26 -7.88 33.88 1.32
C GLY A 26 -9.16 33.30 0.76
N ILE A 27 -10.16 34.16 0.60
CA ILE A 27 -11.42 33.83 -0.08
C ILE A 27 -11.12 33.60 -1.55
N LEU A 28 -11.51 32.46 -2.06
CA LEU A 28 -11.35 32.11 -3.47
C LEU A 28 -12.70 32.14 -4.16
N GLU A 29 -12.87 33.09 -5.06
CA GLU A 29 -14.02 33.09 -5.95
C GLU A 29 -13.99 31.86 -6.85
N GLU A 30 -15.15 31.22 -7.04
CA GLU A 30 -15.27 29.95 -7.77
C GLU A 30 -14.31 28.87 -7.27
N ALA A 31 -14.11 28.78 -5.94
CA ALA A 31 -13.12 27.90 -5.30
C ALA A 31 -13.25 26.44 -5.80
N GLU A 32 -14.46 25.93 -5.88
CA GLU A 32 -14.71 24.56 -6.29
C GLU A 32 -14.24 24.29 -7.73
N LYS A 33 -14.54 25.19 -8.66
CA LYS A 33 -14.16 25.07 -10.07
C LYS A 33 -12.65 25.17 -10.26
N LYS A 34 -12.00 26.15 -9.61
CA LYS A 34 -10.55 26.34 -9.66
C LYS A 34 -9.82 25.14 -9.04
N LEU A 35 -10.22 24.70 -7.85
CA LEU A 35 -9.61 23.54 -7.19
C LEU A 35 -9.80 22.25 -7.97
N LYS A 36 -10.97 21.99 -8.55
CA LYS A 36 -11.19 20.83 -9.43
C LYS A 36 -10.27 20.86 -10.65
N LYS A 37 -10.10 22.02 -11.27
CA LYS A 37 -9.21 22.20 -12.42
C LYS A 37 -7.76 21.89 -12.05
N GLU A 38 -7.25 22.48 -10.96
CA GLU A 38 -5.85 22.30 -10.56
C GLU A 38 -5.57 20.91 -10.02
N LEU A 39 -6.51 20.27 -9.31
CA LEU A 39 -6.43 18.86 -8.95
C LEU A 39 -6.35 17.95 -10.18
N SER A 40 -7.18 18.21 -11.19
CA SER A 40 -7.15 17.46 -12.45
C SER A 40 -5.81 17.63 -13.17
N PHE A 41 -5.27 18.84 -13.22
CA PHE A 41 -3.96 19.13 -13.80
C PHE A 41 -2.82 18.39 -13.09
N LEU A 42 -2.86 18.33 -11.77
CA LEU A 42 -1.87 17.61 -10.94
C LEU A 42 -2.07 16.09 -10.90
N THR A 43 -3.14 15.57 -11.51
CA THR A 43 -3.36 14.11 -11.65
C THR A 43 -2.50 13.57 -12.79
N ALA A 44 -1.19 13.56 -12.56
CA ALA A 44 -0.13 13.28 -13.51
C ALA A 44 1.17 12.93 -12.77
N PRO A 45 2.27 12.60 -13.47
CA PRO A 45 3.60 12.63 -12.89
C PRO A 45 4.00 14.05 -12.49
N VAL A 46 4.26 14.27 -11.21
CA VAL A 46 4.64 15.58 -10.65
C VAL A 46 6.04 15.51 -10.03
N LEU A 47 6.82 16.58 -10.17
CA LEU A 47 8.11 16.73 -9.52
C LEU A 47 7.90 17.26 -8.11
N GLN A 48 8.34 16.49 -7.12
CA GLN A 48 8.22 16.85 -5.71
C GLN A 48 9.58 16.93 -5.04
N LYS A 49 9.78 17.98 -4.25
CA LYS A 49 10.87 18.07 -3.28
C LYS A 49 10.34 17.64 -1.93
N PRO A 50 11.02 16.72 -1.21
CA PRO A 50 10.60 16.34 0.13
C PRO A 50 10.53 17.56 1.05
N PRO A 51 9.53 17.64 1.96
CA PRO A 51 9.43 18.74 2.91
C PRO A 51 10.66 18.80 3.84
N LEU A 52 10.93 19.97 4.41
CA LEU A 52 12.10 20.23 5.26
C LEU A 52 12.22 19.25 6.45
N GLN A 53 11.07 18.85 6.99
CA GLN A 53 10.96 17.97 8.17
C GLN A 53 10.96 16.46 7.78
N SER A 54 11.50 16.09 6.62
CA SER A 54 11.57 14.69 6.23
C SER A 54 12.95 14.08 6.48
N ALA A 55 12.99 12.82 6.92
CA ALA A 55 14.21 12.05 7.17
C ALA A 55 14.92 11.54 5.88
N VAL A 56 14.48 11.97 4.69
CA VAL A 56 15.02 11.51 3.41
C VAL A 56 15.88 12.59 2.73
N LYS A 57 16.82 12.15 1.87
CA LYS A 57 17.64 13.07 1.07
C LYS A 57 16.76 14.01 0.25
N LYS A 58 17.00 15.32 0.36
CA LYS A 58 16.25 16.42 -0.29
C LYS A 58 16.57 16.51 -1.79
N ARG A 59 16.19 15.49 -2.55
CA ARG A 59 16.33 15.47 -4.02
C ARG A 59 14.95 15.59 -4.66
N LEU A 60 14.87 16.29 -5.78
CA LEU A 60 13.68 16.27 -6.62
C LEU A 60 13.41 14.83 -7.05
N ARG A 61 12.15 14.41 -6.93
CA ARG A 61 11.69 13.08 -7.31
C ARG A 61 10.39 13.19 -8.07
N MET A 62 10.31 12.46 -9.16
CA MET A 62 9.05 12.28 -9.86
C MET A 62 8.15 11.35 -9.04
N ARG A 63 6.89 11.74 -8.86
CA ARG A 63 5.84 10.96 -8.20
C ARG A 63 4.56 11.08 -8.97
N THR A 64 3.87 9.97 -9.16
CA THR A 64 2.64 9.94 -9.93
C THR A 64 1.43 10.04 -9.03
N ILE A 65 0.56 10.98 -9.33
CA ILE A 65 -0.80 11.05 -8.81
C ILE A 65 -1.67 10.31 -9.82
N TYR A 66 -2.27 9.20 -9.40
CA TYR A 66 -3.07 8.36 -10.29
C TYR A 66 -4.50 8.87 -10.45
N LYS A 67 -5.09 9.29 -9.33
CA LYS A 67 -6.46 9.83 -9.30
C LYS A 67 -6.56 10.88 -8.20
N SER A 68 -7.40 11.88 -8.42
CA SER A 68 -7.78 12.85 -7.40
C SER A 68 -9.25 13.20 -7.52
N LYS A 69 -9.86 13.61 -6.42
CA LYS A 69 -11.25 14.05 -6.37
C LYS A 69 -11.41 15.12 -5.29
N LEU A 70 -11.94 16.26 -5.65
CA LEU A 70 -12.42 17.23 -4.68
C LEU A 70 -13.71 16.69 -4.06
N LEU A 71 -13.75 16.58 -2.74
CA LEU A 71 -14.90 16.05 -1.99
C LEU A 71 -15.83 17.17 -1.55
N GLU A 72 -15.26 18.21 -0.91
CA GLU A 72 -16.03 19.29 -0.31
C GLU A 72 -15.23 20.58 -0.26
N VAL A 73 -15.91 21.73 -0.32
CA VAL A 73 -15.35 23.06 -0.07
C VAL A 73 -16.22 23.78 0.96
N VAL A 74 -15.62 24.10 2.10
CA VAL A 74 -16.27 24.86 3.18
C VAL A 74 -15.81 26.31 3.08
N HIS A 75 -16.58 27.14 2.38
CA HIS A 75 -16.24 28.54 2.07
C HIS A 75 -16.03 29.39 3.32
N GLU A 76 -16.89 29.25 4.33
CA GLU A 76 -16.82 30.01 5.58
C GLU A 76 -15.51 29.81 6.35
N ARG A 77 -14.95 28.60 6.27
CA ARG A 77 -13.70 28.21 6.95
C ARG A 77 -12.49 28.19 6.04
N GLN A 78 -12.67 28.50 4.76
CA GLN A 78 -11.62 28.44 3.73
C GLN A 78 -10.94 27.07 3.67
N LEU A 79 -11.72 26.00 3.82
CA LEU A 79 -11.24 24.62 3.82
C LEU A 79 -11.69 23.91 2.54
N ALA A 80 -10.80 23.11 1.99
CA ALA A 80 -11.12 22.18 0.92
C ALA A 80 -10.70 20.77 1.29
N VAL A 81 -11.59 19.81 1.11
CA VAL A 81 -11.35 18.39 1.36
C VAL A 81 -11.19 17.68 0.03
N PHE A 82 -10.11 16.97 -0.14
CA PHE A 82 -9.90 16.19 -1.36
C PHE A 82 -9.31 14.81 -1.04
N TRP A 83 -9.66 13.86 -1.90
CA TRP A 83 -9.10 12.51 -1.91
C TRP A 83 -8.07 12.39 -3.02
N VAL A 84 -7.01 11.62 -2.79
CA VAL A 84 -5.96 11.36 -3.76
C VAL A 84 -5.43 9.93 -3.66
N GLN A 85 -5.27 9.29 -4.82
CA GLN A 85 -4.57 8.02 -4.98
C GLN A 85 -3.22 8.28 -5.64
N CYS A 86 -2.13 7.85 -5.02
CA CYS A 86 -0.79 8.22 -5.46
C CYS A 86 0.25 7.12 -5.28
N GLN A 87 1.35 7.27 -5.99
CA GLN A 87 2.54 6.44 -5.89
C GLN A 87 3.13 6.48 -4.49
N ALA A 88 3.73 5.37 -4.08
CA ALA A 88 4.50 5.30 -2.83
C ALA A 88 5.57 6.39 -2.76
N GLY A 89 5.69 7.02 -1.59
CA GLY A 89 6.65 8.09 -1.35
C GLY A 89 6.22 9.47 -1.89
N THR A 90 4.96 9.64 -2.29
CA THR A 90 4.37 10.94 -2.59
C THR A 90 4.14 11.73 -1.31
N TYR A 91 4.49 13.01 -1.31
CA TYR A 91 4.27 13.93 -0.20
C TYR A 91 3.00 14.75 -0.45
N ILE A 92 1.96 14.47 0.31
CA ILE A 92 0.67 15.19 0.18
C ILE A 92 0.81 16.64 0.65
N ARG A 93 1.70 16.91 1.62
CA ARG A 93 2.02 18.30 2.01
C ARG A 93 2.55 19.11 0.83
N THR A 94 3.51 18.57 0.07
CA THR A 94 4.04 19.22 -1.13
C THR A 94 2.98 19.32 -2.23
N LEU A 95 2.08 18.34 -2.36
CA LEU A 95 0.94 18.42 -3.29
C LEU A 95 0.02 19.60 -2.91
N CYS A 96 -0.29 19.79 -1.64
CA CYS A 96 -1.04 20.94 -1.16
C CYS A 96 -0.35 22.28 -1.50
N GLU A 97 0.98 22.35 -1.33
CA GLU A 97 1.77 23.53 -1.72
C GLU A 97 1.67 23.81 -3.22
N HIS A 98 1.70 22.78 -4.06
CA HIS A 98 1.50 22.93 -5.51
C HIS A 98 0.09 23.43 -5.84
N ILE A 99 -0.95 22.86 -5.23
CA ILE A 99 -2.34 23.29 -5.44
C ILE A 99 -2.51 24.76 -5.12
N VAL A 100 -2.06 25.21 -3.93
CA VAL A 100 -2.25 26.61 -3.52
C VAL A 100 -1.41 27.58 -4.34
N ALA A 101 -0.24 27.16 -4.82
CA ALA A 101 0.57 27.96 -5.75
C ALA A 101 -0.14 28.17 -7.10
N LEU A 102 -0.75 27.13 -7.65
CA LEU A 102 -1.50 27.21 -8.91
C LEU A 102 -2.78 28.02 -8.78
N VAL A 103 -3.47 27.90 -7.66
CA VAL A 103 -4.70 28.65 -7.36
C VAL A 103 -4.39 30.13 -7.05
N GLY A 104 -3.17 30.45 -6.58
CA GLY A 104 -2.71 31.82 -6.33
C GLY A 104 -3.14 32.43 -4.99
N THR A 105 -3.71 31.64 -4.06
CA THR A 105 -4.18 32.17 -2.76
C THR A 105 -3.20 31.94 -1.60
N GLY A 106 -2.20 31.06 -1.77
CA GLY A 106 -1.46 30.52 -0.65
C GLY A 106 -2.33 29.58 0.21
N GLY A 107 -1.70 28.90 1.15
CA GLY A 107 -2.40 27.98 2.03
C GLY A 107 -1.49 26.89 2.56
N LYS A 108 -2.06 25.97 3.34
CA LYS A 108 -1.32 24.84 3.93
C LYS A 108 -2.21 23.63 4.13
N MET A 109 -1.59 22.46 4.16
CA MET A 109 -2.26 21.25 4.61
C MET A 109 -2.64 21.41 6.08
N ALA A 110 -3.92 21.29 6.40
CA ALA A 110 -4.43 21.33 7.77
C ALA A 110 -4.40 19.94 8.40
N GLU A 111 -4.95 18.95 7.71
CA GLU A 111 -5.03 17.57 8.18
C GLU A 111 -4.77 16.58 7.06
N LEU A 112 -4.35 15.38 7.44
CA LEU A 112 -4.07 14.28 6.53
C LEU A 112 -4.49 12.96 7.16
N ARG A 113 -5.31 12.20 6.45
CA ARG A 113 -5.69 10.83 6.80
C ARG A 113 -5.34 9.87 5.68
N ARG A 114 -4.58 8.83 5.97
CA ARG A 114 -4.34 7.76 5.01
C ARG A 114 -5.47 6.74 5.10
N VAL A 115 -6.23 6.59 4.03
CA VAL A 115 -7.41 5.72 3.97
C VAL A 115 -7.14 4.35 3.35
N LYS A 116 -6.00 4.23 2.60
CA LYS A 116 -5.61 2.94 2.00
C LYS A 116 -4.11 2.84 1.79
N ARG A 117 -3.58 1.65 1.89
CA ARG A 117 -2.20 1.29 1.56
C ARG A 117 -2.17 -0.08 0.87
N GLY A 118 -1.83 -0.09 -0.42
CA GLY A 118 -1.88 -1.30 -1.21
C GLY A 118 -3.28 -1.90 -1.20
N LEU A 119 -3.42 -3.12 -0.70
CA LEU A 119 -4.71 -3.81 -0.58
C LEU A 119 -5.50 -3.41 0.66
N LEU A 120 -4.82 -2.96 1.73
CA LEU A 120 -5.44 -2.70 3.03
C LEU A 120 -6.03 -1.28 3.08
N GLY A 121 -7.31 -1.19 3.35
CA GLY A 121 -8.07 0.04 3.57
C GLY A 121 -8.58 0.17 5.01
N GLU A 122 -9.27 1.26 5.30
CA GLU A 122 -9.84 1.52 6.63
C GLU A 122 -10.99 0.57 6.99
N ALA A 123 -11.65 -0.02 5.99
CA ALA A 123 -12.70 -1.01 6.21
C ALA A 123 -12.15 -2.41 6.55
N ASP A 124 -10.84 -2.61 6.38
CA ASP A 124 -10.20 -3.92 6.54
C ASP A 124 -9.66 -4.08 7.97
N ASN A 125 -10.55 -4.35 8.92
CA ASN A 125 -10.21 -4.76 10.29
C ASN A 125 -9.17 -3.84 10.98
N LEU A 126 -9.50 -2.55 11.09
CA LEU A 126 -8.66 -1.60 11.81
C LEU A 126 -8.75 -1.88 13.32
N VAL A 127 -7.61 -2.06 13.95
CA VAL A 127 -7.51 -2.29 15.41
C VAL A 127 -6.66 -1.21 16.07
N SER A 128 -6.98 -0.87 17.31
CA SER A 128 -6.19 0.03 18.12
C SER A 128 -5.08 -0.72 18.86
N MET A 129 -4.09 0.01 19.38
CA MET A 129 -3.07 -0.60 20.24
C MET A 129 -3.66 -1.13 21.55
N TYR A 130 -4.76 -0.54 22.03
CA TYR A 130 -5.47 -1.03 23.21
C TYR A 130 -6.12 -2.38 22.98
N ASP A 131 -6.76 -2.59 21.81
CA ASP A 131 -7.34 -3.89 21.44
C ASP A 131 -6.27 -4.99 21.45
N VAL A 132 -5.04 -4.67 20.98
CA VAL A 132 -3.93 -5.63 21.00
C VAL A 132 -3.45 -5.92 22.42
N LEU A 133 -3.38 -4.91 23.29
CA LEU A 133 -2.99 -5.09 24.70
C LEU A 133 -4.00 -5.94 25.47
N GLU A 134 -5.29 -5.66 25.30
CA GLU A 134 -6.39 -6.44 25.92
C GLU A 134 -6.39 -7.89 25.41
N ALA A 135 -6.22 -8.08 24.10
CA ALA A 135 -6.12 -9.40 23.50
C ALA A 135 -4.94 -10.20 24.03
N ASN A 136 -3.79 -9.55 24.22
CA ASN A 136 -2.62 -10.22 24.80
C ASN A 136 -2.84 -10.56 26.27
N TRP A 137 -3.46 -9.67 27.05
CA TRP A 137 -3.78 -9.92 28.45
C TRP A 137 -4.73 -11.12 28.60
N LEU A 138 -5.77 -11.23 27.76
CA LEU A 138 -6.68 -12.37 27.74
C LEU A 138 -5.95 -13.68 27.39
N HIS A 139 -5.06 -13.64 26.43
CA HIS A 139 -4.24 -14.79 26.08
C HIS A 139 -3.37 -15.25 27.26
N ASP A 140 -2.67 -14.32 27.91
CA ASP A 140 -1.73 -14.62 28.99
C ASP A 140 -2.43 -15.15 30.28
N ASN A 141 -3.64 -14.65 30.57
CA ASN A 141 -4.36 -15.02 31.79
C ASN A 141 -5.36 -16.16 31.63
N PHE A 142 -5.95 -16.30 30.44
CA PHE A 142 -7.04 -17.26 30.17
C PHE A 142 -6.70 -18.23 29.03
N ASN A 143 -5.54 -18.11 28.39
CA ASN A 143 -5.14 -18.88 27.21
C ASN A 143 -6.15 -18.78 26.06
N ASP A 144 -6.83 -17.62 25.94
CA ASP A 144 -7.81 -17.33 24.89
C ASP A 144 -7.15 -16.54 23.75
N GLU A 145 -6.91 -17.20 22.62
CA GLU A 145 -6.32 -16.60 21.42
C GLU A 145 -7.36 -15.91 20.50
N SER A 146 -8.65 -16.00 20.79
CA SER A 146 -9.70 -15.57 19.87
C SER A 146 -9.59 -14.08 19.49
N TYR A 147 -9.29 -13.23 20.45
CA TYR A 147 -9.08 -11.79 20.26
C TYR A 147 -7.77 -11.47 19.54
N LEU A 148 -6.69 -12.18 19.83
CA LEU A 148 -5.42 -12.02 19.09
C LEU A 148 -5.60 -12.40 17.61
N ARG A 149 -6.27 -13.50 17.32
CA ARG A 149 -6.55 -13.98 15.96
C ARG A 149 -7.46 -13.02 15.19
N ARG A 150 -8.33 -12.28 15.86
CA ARG A 150 -9.16 -11.25 15.26
C ARG A 150 -8.35 -9.98 14.93
N GLY A 151 -7.44 -9.58 15.81
CA GLY A 151 -6.64 -8.35 15.67
C GLY A 151 -5.41 -8.51 14.78
N ILE A 152 -4.74 -9.67 14.86
CA ILE A 152 -3.48 -9.94 14.15
C ILE A 152 -3.75 -10.83 12.94
N GLN A 153 -3.61 -10.26 11.75
CA GLN A 153 -3.79 -10.97 10.50
C GLN A 153 -2.54 -11.83 10.18
N PRO A 154 -2.70 -13.03 9.59
CA PRO A 154 -1.60 -13.84 9.13
C PRO A 154 -0.83 -13.16 8.00
N LEU A 155 0.44 -13.55 7.83
CA LEU A 155 1.32 -13.02 6.80
C LEU A 155 0.73 -13.18 5.39
N GLU A 156 0.04 -14.27 5.16
CA GLU A 156 -0.57 -14.65 3.89
C GLU A 156 -1.63 -13.65 3.42
N SER A 157 -2.25 -12.90 4.34
CA SER A 157 -3.21 -11.83 4.01
C SER A 157 -2.56 -10.72 3.15
N LEU A 158 -1.27 -10.49 3.27
CA LEU A 158 -0.51 -9.55 2.44
C LEU A 158 -0.14 -10.11 1.06
N LEU A 159 -0.30 -11.41 0.86
CA LEU A 159 0.13 -12.14 -0.33
C LEU A 159 -1.03 -12.54 -1.26
N VAL A 160 -2.24 -12.17 -0.92
CA VAL A 160 -3.48 -12.57 -1.65
C VAL A 160 -3.47 -12.17 -3.13
N HIS A 161 -2.77 -11.10 -3.49
CA HIS A 161 -2.71 -10.60 -4.86
C HIS A 161 -1.66 -11.30 -5.74
N TYR A 162 -0.77 -12.08 -5.14
CA TYR A 162 0.20 -12.86 -5.89
C TYR A 162 -0.41 -14.16 -6.40
N LYS A 163 -0.02 -14.56 -7.60
CA LYS A 163 -0.30 -15.89 -8.11
C LYS A 163 0.42 -16.95 -7.27
N ARG A 164 -0.19 -18.13 -7.14
CA ARG A 164 0.24 -19.15 -6.19
C ARG A 164 0.81 -20.36 -6.89
N HIS A 165 1.87 -20.93 -6.29
CA HIS A 165 2.42 -22.23 -6.60
C HIS A 165 2.42 -23.08 -5.35
N VAL A 166 1.78 -24.23 -5.40
CA VAL A 166 1.82 -25.21 -4.33
C VAL A 166 2.91 -26.23 -4.64
N VAL A 167 3.81 -26.42 -3.70
CA VAL A 167 4.97 -27.32 -3.84
C VAL A 167 4.89 -28.51 -2.88
N LYS A 168 5.63 -29.56 -3.20
CA LYS A 168 5.84 -30.71 -2.30
C LYS A 168 6.57 -30.26 -1.05
N ASP A 169 6.16 -30.76 0.11
CA ASP A 169 6.78 -30.41 1.38
C ASP A 169 8.27 -30.79 1.44
N SER A 170 8.68 -31.83 0.71
CA SER A 170 10.08 -32.23 0.56
C SER A 170 10.98 -31.16 -0.09
N CYS A 171 10.41 -30.24 -0.88
CA CYS A 171 11.15 -29.17 -1.55
C CYS A 171 11.31 -27.92 -0.68
N VAL A 172 10.53 -27.78 0.39
CA VAL A 172 10.47 -26.56 1.20
C VAL A 172 11.84 -26.21 1.79
N ASN A 173 12.53 -27.20 2.34
CA ASN A 173 13.84 -26.98 2.96
C ASN A 173 14.86 -26.41 1.96
N SER A 174 14.99 -27.02 0.78
CA SER A 174 15.91 -26.54 -0.26
C SER A 174 15.55 -25.15 -0.77
N LEU A 175 14.26 -24.84 -0.92
CA LEU A 175 13.77 -23.51 -1.31
C LEU A 175 14.12 -22.44 -0.27
N CYS A 176 14.03 -22.76 1.02
CA CYS A 176 14.42 -21.85 2.11
C CYS A 176 15.92 -21.49 2.07
N TYR A 177 16.75 -22.37 1.53
CA TYR A 177 18.18 -22.13 1.31
C TYR A 177 18.50 -21.52 -0.06
N GLY A 178 17.46 -21.13 -0.84
CA GLY A 178 17.63 -20.44 -2.11
C GLY A 178 17.85 -21.33 -3.34
N ALA A 179 17.59 -22.63 -3.23
CA ALA A 179 17.62 -23.52 -4.36
C ALA A 179 16.49 -23.21 -5.37
N PRO A 180 16.72 -23.36 -6.68
CA PRO A 180 15.68 -23.19 -7.67
C PRO A 180 14.59 -24.26 -7.53
N LEU A 181 13.32 -23.84 -7.76
CA LEU A 181 12.20 -24.78 -7.82
C LEU A 181 12.22 -25.54 -9.14
N LEU A 182 12.37 -26.86 -9.08
CA LEU A 182 12.23 -27.75 -10.22
C LEU A 182 10.76 -28.12 -10.45
N ILE A 183 10.38 -28.40 -11.70
CA ILE A 183 9.00 -28.78 -12.08
C ILE A 183 8.53 -30.00 -11.28
N GLN A 184 9.38 -30.98 -11.06
CA GLN A 184 9.08 -32.19 -10.28
C GLN A 184 8.67 -31.91 -8.82
N GLY A 185 9.05 -30.72 -8.28
CA GLY A 185 8.66 -30.26 -6.96
C GLY A 185 7.32 -29.51 -6.92
N LEU A 186 6.76 -29.16 -8.08
CA LEU A 186 5.55 -28.41 -8.21
C LEU A 186 4.34 -29.37 -8.21
N LEU A 187 3.32 -29.05 -7.39
CA LEU A 187 2.08 -29.82 -7.30
C LEU A 187 0.94 -29.15 -8.05
N ARG A 188 0.79 -27.84 -7.85
CA ARG A 188 -0.28 -27.04 -8.46
C ARG A 188 0.24 -25.62 -8.75
N PHE A 189 -0.33 -25.01 -9.77
CA PHE A 189 -0.05 -23.62 -10.13
C PHE A 189 -1.30 -22.94 -10.70
N GLU A 190 -1.41 -21.64 -10.52
CA GLU A 190 -2.45 -20.84 -11.13
C GLU A 190 -2.12 -20.54 -12.59
N SER A 191 -3.15 -20.41 -13.42
CA SER A 191 -3.03 -20.09 -14.85
C SER A 191 -2.65 -18.62 -15.10
N GLY A 192 -2.20 -18.32 -16.33
CA GLY A 192 -1.94 -16.95 -16.77
C GLY A 192 -0.73 -16.31 -16.09
N ILE A 193 0.33 -17.07 -15.85
CA ILE A 193 1.60 -16.58 -15.32
C ILE A 193 2.65 -16.56 -16.43
N GLU A 194 3.27 -15.41 -16.61
CA GLU A 194 4.34 -15.20 -17.59
C GLU A 194 5.71 -15.17 -16.92
N THR A 195 6.75 -15.26 -17.74
CA THR A 195 8.14 -15.12 -17.27
C THR A 195 8.35 -13.72 -16.66
N GLY A 196 9.07 -13.66 -15.54
CA GLY A 196 9.34 -12.41 -14.83
C GLY A 196 8.29 -12.00 -13.80
N TYR A 197 7.14 -12.70 -13.72
CA TYR A 197 6.14 -12.42 -12.68
C TYR A 197 6.58 -12.93 -11.32
N GLU A 198 6.28 -12.13 -10.30
CA GLU A 198 6.42 -12.55 -8.91
C GLU A 198 5.27 -13.50 -8.53
N VAL A 199 5.60 -14.65 -7.98
CA VAL A 199 4.65 -15.65 -7.50
C VAL A 199 4.99 -16.08 -6.09
N VAL A 200 3.99 -16.48 -5.32
CA VAL A 200 4.17 -17.00 -3.97
C VAL A 200 4.22 -18.52 -4.03
N ILE A 201 5.25 -19.08 -3.44
CA ILE A 201 5.36 -20.52 -3.19
C ILE A 201 4.69 -20.83 -1.86
N MET A 202 3.79 -21.80 -1.86
CA MET A 202 3.04 -22.25 -0.70
C MET A 202 3.20 -23.76 -0.48
N THR A 203 3.13 -24.15 0.78
CA THR A 203 3.07 -25.57 1.17
C THR A 203 1.68 -26.15 0.90
N THR A 204 1.54 -27.46 1.04
CA THR A 204 0.23 -28.15 1.01
C THR A 204 -0.69 -27.71 2.15
N ARG A 205 -0.15 -27.12 3.23
CA ARG A 205 -0.87 -26.56 4.37
C ARG A 205 -1.25 -25.08 4.21
N VAL A 206 -1.05 -24.52 3.00
CA VAL A 206 -1.35 -23.10 2.69
C VAL A 206 -0.43 -22.11 3.42
N GLU A 207 0.74 -22.53 3.86
CA GLU A 207 1.75 -21.66 4.45
C GLU A 207 2.66 -21.07 3.36
N ALA A 208 2.91 -19.76 3.40
CA ALA A 208 3.79 -19.11 2.45
C ALA A 208 5.27 -19.37 2.78
N VAL A 209 6.00 -19.89 1.80
CA VAL A 209 7.43 -20.24 1.90
C VAL A 209 8.31 -19.12 1.37
N ALA A 210 8.04 -18.64 0.15
CA ALA A 210 8.87 -17.66 -0.53
C ALA A 210 8.08 -16.88 -1.60
N ILE A 211 8.55 -15.68 -1.93
CA ILE A 211 8.19 -14.98 -3.16
C ILE A 211 9.35 -15.18 -4.13
N VAL A 212 9.03 -15.66 -5.33
CA VAL A 212 10.03 -15.96 -6.36
C VAL A 212 9.67 -15.31 -7.68
N ILE A 213 10.69 -15.03 -8.49
CA ILE A 213 10.52 -14.56 -9.85
C ILE A 213 10.50 -15.77 -10.79
N ARG A 214 9.46 -15.84 -11.58
CA ARG A 214 9.23 -16.94 -12.49
C ARG A 214 10.14 -16.90 -13.71
N GLN A 215 10.71 -18.08 -14.05
CA GLN A 215 11.58 -18.26 -15.22
C GLN A 215 10.85 -18.92 -16.43
N MET A 216 9.68 -19.55 -16.18
CA MET A 216 8.93 -20.30 -17.20
C MET A 216 7.48 -19.82 -17.27
N THR A 217 6.84 -19.94 -18.43
CA THR A 217 5.39 -19.68 -18.59
C THR A 217 4.54 -20.84 -18.11
N THR A 218 3.26 -20.61 -17.88
CA THR A 218 2.29 -21.68 -17.54
C THR A 218 2.16 -22.74 -18.64
N LEU A 219 2.30 -22.35 -19.90
CA LEU A 219 2.25 -23.28 -21.03
C LEU A 219 3.43 -24.25 -20.99
N ASN A 220 4.64 -23.75 -20.79
CA ASN A 220 5.84 -24.59 -20.73
C ASN A 220 5.81 -25.59 -19.56
N MET A 221 5.15 -25.23 -18.45
CA MET A 221 5.03 -26.15 -17.30
C MET A 221 3.94 -27.21 -17.45
N ALA A 222 2.96 -26.96 -18.32
CA ALA A 222 1.89 -27.94 -18.58
C ALA A 222 2.30 -28.97 -19.63
N THR A 223 3.41 -28.72 -20.36
CA THR A 223 3.93 -29.61 -21.42
C THR A 223 5.09 -30.49 -20.97
N ASP A 224 5.73 -30.18 -19.82
CA ASP A 224 6.76 -30.98 -19.16
C ASP A 224 6.16 -31.82 -17.99
#